data_c85cafdfbab9189ccfc2424b4702978d
#
_entry.id   c85cafdfbab9189ccfc2424b4702978d
#
_cell.length_a   1.000
_cell.length_b   1.000
_cell.length_c   1.000
_cell.angle_alpha   90.00
_cell.angle_beta   90.00
_cell.angle_gamma   90.00
#
_symmetry.space_group_name_H-M   'P 1'
#
loop_
_entity.id
_entity.type
_entity.pdbx_description
1 polymer ?
#
loop_
_entity_poly.entity_id
_entity_poly.type
_entity_poly.pdbx_seq_one_letter_code
_entity_poly.pdbx_strand_id
1 'polypeptide(L)'
;IFFALEAAVMAYALELALDIPPTWGYLICAIVVIPLVTHGVSAISRLQVWTQPLWLLMLVVPFVYVLVRDPGAFSGVVHYGGELARGATFQLPLFGAALTVGIALITQMGEQADYLRFMPARTATTRGRWWLGVLVGGPGWVVLGVLKMLGGALLAWLALTHMVPAERAVDPNQMYLVAYEYVFPHYGWAVAATALFVVVSQMKINVTNAYAGSLAWSNFFSRLTHSHPGRVVWVVFNTLIAFMLMEMN
;
A
#
# COMPACT_ATOMS: atom_id res chain seq x y z
N ILE A 1 12.78 2.51 -1.07
CA ILE A 1 11.90 3.22 -2.01
C ILE A 1 10.43 3.03 -1.61
N PHE A 2 9.87 1.81 -1.53
CA PHE A 2 8.45 1.59 -1.19
C PHE A 2 8.05 2.23 0.13
N PHE A 3 8.88 2.12 1.18
CA PHE A 3 8.62 2.81 2.44
C PHE A 3 8.42 4.32 2.25
N ALA A 4 9.26 4.99 1.44
CA ALA A 4 9.14 6.41 1.18
C ALA A 4 7.83 6.76 0.45
N LEU A 5 7.49 6.00 -0.60
CA LEU A 5 6.26 6.20 -1.36
C LEU A 5 5.01 6.05 -0.47
N GLU A 6 4.95 4.99 0.32
CA GLU A 6 3.80 4.72 1.19
C GLU A 6 3.71 5.71 2.37
N ALA A 7 4.85 6.17 2.88
CA ALA A 7 4.88 7.21 3.91
C ALA A 7 4.44 8.57 3.36
N ALA A 8 4.80 8.90 2.11
CA ALA A 8 4.33 10.10 1.44
C ALA A 8 2.80 10.09 1.25
N VAL A 9 2.23 8.97 0.79
CA VAL A 9 0.77 8.81 0.68
C VAL A 9 0.08 8.99 2.03
N MET A 10 0.66 8.48 3.12
CA MET A 10 0.15 8.66 4.48
C MET A 10 0.25 10.13 4.93
N ALA A 11 1.33 10.82 4.58
CA ALA A 11 1.49 12.25 4.90
C ALA A 11 0.45 13.12 4.18
N TYR A 12 0.17 12.85 2.90
CA TYR A 12 -0.90 13.53 2.17
C TYR A 12 -2.30 13.26 2.74
N ALA A 13 -2.52 12.10 3.36
CA ALA A 13 -3.75 11.85 4.11
C ALA A 13 -3.87 12.72 5.36
N LEU A 14 -2.75 12.97 6.05
CA LEU A 14 -2.69 13.89 7.20
C LEU A 14 -2.88 15.35 6.76
N GLU A 15 -2.31 15.74 5.63
CA GLU A 15 -2.55 17.06 5.03
C GLU A 15 -4.04 17.25 4.69
N LEU A 16 -4.64 16.26 3.99
CA LEU A 16 -6.04 16.31 3.58
C LEU A 16 -7.02 16.46 4.75
N ALA A 17 -6.76 15.78 5.87
CA ALA A 17 -7.71 15.73 6.99
C ALA A 17 -7.40 16.71 8.12
N LEU A 18 -6.14 17.06 8.33
CA LEU A 18 -5.67 17.83 9.49
C LEU A 18 -4.90 19.09 9.10
N ASP A 19 -4.76 19.36 7.80
CA ASP A 19 -4.00 20.50 7.25
C ASP A 19 -2.54 20.53 7.74
N ILE A 20 -1.96 19.33 7.98
CA ILE A 20 -0.54 19.19 8.37
C ILE A 20 0.32 19.32 7.12
N PRO A 21 1.25 20.29 7.08
CA PRO A 21 2.16 20.42 5.93
C PRO A 21 2.93 19.12 5.63
N PRO A 22 3.14 18.76 4.34
CA PRO A 22 3.78 17.49 3.93
C PRO A 22 5.10 17.20 4.63
N THR A 23 5.97 18.19 4.80
CA THR A 23 7.27 18.04 5.51
C THR A 23 7.09 17.50 6.93
N TRP A 24 6.14 18.04 7.71
CA TRP A 24 5.83 17.52 9.04
C TRP A 24 5.15 16.14 8.96
N GLY A 25 4.28 15.96 7.95
CA GLY A 25 3.65 14.68 7.65
C GLY A 25 4.71 13.59 7.40
N TYR A 26 5.71 13.86 6.57
CA TYR A 26 6.81 12.93 6.27
C TYR A 26 7.58 12.53 7.54
N LEU A 27 7.92 13.51 8.38
CA LEU A 27 8.61 13.26 9.63
C LEU A 27 7.79 12.37 10.58
N ILE A 28 6.50 12.68 10.76
CA ILE A 28 5.59 11.90 11.61
C ILE A 28 5.49 10.47 11.08
N CYS A 29 5.26 10.30 9.78
CA CYS A 29 5.10 9.00 9.14
C CYS A 29 6.38 8.16 9.18
N ALA A 30 7.55 8.81 9.09
CA ALA A 30 8.83 8.14 9.24
C ALA A 30 9.06 7.65 10.67
N ILE A 31 8.79 8.48 11.68
CA ILE A 31 9.10 8.17 13.08
C ILE A 31 8.13 7.15 13.68
N VAL A 32 6.83 7.22 13.37
CA VAL A 32 5.80 6.39 14.00
C VAL A 32 5.99 4.89 13.77
N VAL A 33 6.66 4.51 12.69
CA VAL A 33 6.94 3.11 12.33
C VAL A 33 8.09 2.51 13.18
N ILE A 34 9.05 3.34 13.62
CA ILE A 34 10.26 2.88 14.31
C ILE A 34 9.94 2.03 15.55
N PRO A 35 9.12 2.46 16.52
CA PRO A 35 8.84 1.66 17.72
C PRO A 35 8.17 0.33 17.39
N LEU A 36 7.27 0.28 16.41
CA LEU A 36 6.58 -0.95 15.99
C LEU A 36 7.57 -1.97 15.44
N VAL A 37 8.47 -1.53 14.57
CA VAL A 37 9.45 -2.42 13.91
C VAL A 37 10.55 -2.87 14.89
N THR A 38 10.97 -2.00 15.82
CA THR A 38 12.00 -2.34 16.80
C THR A 38 11.52 -3.42 17.78
N HIS A 39 10.22 -3.48 18.07
CA HIS A 39 9.62 -4.57 18.88
C HIS A 39 9.50 -5.91 18.12
N GLY A 40 9.76 -5.92 16.81
CA GLY A 40 9.90 -7.11 15.99
C GLY A 40 8.61 -7.69 15.44
N VAL A 41 8.74 -8.88 14.83
CA VAL A 41 7.67 -9.57 14.09
C VAL A 41 6.39 -9.76 14.90
N SER A 42 6.50 -10.02 16.20
CA SER A 42 5.32 -10.22 17.08
C SER A 42 4.47 -8.96 17.21
N ALA A 43 5.10 -7.78 17.26
CA ALA A 43 4.37 -6.51 17.31
C ALA A 43 3.73 -6.21 15.94
N ILE A 44 4.47 -6.44 14.86
CA ILE A 44 3.98 -6.29 13.49
C ILE A 44 2.78 -7.23 13.27
N SER A 45 2.89 -8.50 13.63
CA SER A 45 1.81 -9.48 13.49
C SER A 45 0.56 -9.07 14.28
N ARG A 46 0.71 -8.58 15.51
CA ARG A 46 -0.41 -8.06 16.30
C ARG A 46 -1.09 -6.89 15.60
N LEU A 47 -0.34 -5.90 15.15
CA LEU A 47 -0.88 -4.76 14.38
C LEU A 47 -1.68 -5.26 13.17
N GLN A 48 -1.08 -6.18 12.39
CA GLN A 48 -1.73 -6.73 11.19
C GLN A 48 -3.06 -7.41 11.52
N VAL A 49 -3.10 -8.27 12.53
CA VAL A 49 -4.30 -9.02 12.92
C VAL A 49 -5.40 -8.10 13.46
N TRP A 50 -5.04 -7.18 14.37
CA TRP A 50 -6.03 -6.29 14.99
C TRP A 50 -6.63 -5.28 14.04
N THR A 51 -5.83 -4.76 13.10
CA THR A 51 -6.32 -3.79 12.10
C THR A 51 -6.99 -4.43 10.89
N GLN A 52 -6.83 -5.75 10.68
CA GLN A 52 -7.33 -6.43 9.48
C GLN A 52 -8.84 -6.31 9.25
N PRO A 53 -9.72 -6.52 10.26
CA PRO A 53 -11.16 -6.39 10.03
C PRO A 53 -11.57 -4.97 9.64
N LEU A 54 -11.03 -3.96 10.34
CA LEU A 54 -11.30 -2.56 10.02
C LEU A 54 -10.80 -2.21 8.61
N TRP A 55 -9.55 -2.57 8.31
CA TRP A 55 -8.96 -2.33 7.00
C TRP A 55 -9.77 -2.97 5.87
N LEU A 56 -10.21 -4.22 6.04
CA LEU A 56 -11.00 -4.93 5.03
C LEU A 56 -12.37 -4.27 4.83
N LEU A 57 -13.03 -3.89 5.93
CA LEU A 57 -14.29 -3.17 5.86
C LEU A 57 -14.14 -1.86 5.08
N MET A 58 -13.14 -1.06 5.45
CA MET A 58 -12.86 0.23 4.82
C MET A 58 -12.41 0.09 3.37
N LEU A 59 -11.75 -1.01 3.01
CA LEU A 59 -11.38 -1.31 1.63
C LEU A 59 -12.62 -1.65 0.78
N VAL A 60 -13.52 -2.49 1.27
CA VAL A 60 -14.61 -3.07 0.47
C VAL A 60 -15.82 -2.15 0.38
N VAL A 61 -16.19 -1.48 1.48
CA VAL A 61 -17.41 -0.66 1.56
C VAL A 61 -17.51 0.39 0.45
N PRO A 62 -16.50 1.22 0.16
CA PRO A 62 -16.63 2.23 -0.90
C PRO A 62 -16.86 1.59 -2.27
N PHE A 63 -16.20 0.48 -2.60
CA PHE A 63 -16.45 -0.22 -3.87
C PHE A 63 -17.90 -0.73 -3.98
N VAL A 64 -18.44 -1.29 -2.91
CA VAL A 64 -19.82 -1.76 -2.90
C VAL A 64 -20.78 -0.58 -3.14
N TYR A 65 -20.56 0.55 -2.46
CA TYR A 65 -21.42 1.73 -2.62
C TYR A 65 -21.31 2.34 -4.02
N VAL A 66 -20.09 2.43 -4.57
CA VAL A 66 -19.88 2.88 -5.96
C VAL A 66 -20.69 1.99 -6.93
N LEU A 67 -20.53 0.68 -6.86
CA LEU A 67 -21.19 -0.25 -7.79
C LEU A 67 -22.71 -0.26 -7.62
N VAL A 68 -23.23 -0.04 -6.42
CA VAL A 68 -24.69 0.01 -6.16
C VAL A 68 -25.29 1.35 -6.62
N ARG A 69 -24.61 2.45 -6.38
CA ARG A 69 -25.11 3.80 -6.71
C ARG A 69 -24.81 4.23 -8.14
N ASP A 70 -23.74 3.70 -8.72
CA ASP A 70 -23.36 3.90 -10.11
C ASP A 70 -23.08 2.54 -10.79
N PRO A 71 -24.11 1.80 -11.18
CA PRO A 71 -23.94 0.51 -11.88
C PRO A 71 -23.20 0.62 -13.22
N GLY A 72 -23.13 1.83 -13.78
CA GLY A 72 -22.41 2.11 -15.02
C GLY A 72 -20.88 2.22 -14.85
N ALA A 73 -20.40 2.42 -13.64
CA ALA A 73 -18.98 2.67 -13.36
C ALA A 73 -18.06 1.55 -13.90
N PHE A 74 -18.43 0.29 -13.69
CA PHE A 74 -17.64 -0.83 -14.21
C PHE A 74 -17.60 -0.87 -15.73
N SER A 75 -18.74 -0.65 -16.40
CA SER A 75 -18.78 -0.55 -17.86
C SER A 75 -18.01 0.65 -18.37
N GLY A 76 -18.07 1.77 -17.65
CA GLY A 76 -17.31 2.98 -17.97
C GLY A 76 -15.81 2.73 -17.99
N VAL A 77 -15.28 2.08 -16.96
CA VAL A 77 -13.86 1.73 -16.90
C VAL A 77 -13.43 0.77 -18.01
N VAL A 78 -14.24 -0.24 -18.30
CA VAL A 78 -13.91 -1.24 -19.33
C VAL A 78 -13.87 -0.61 -20.73
N HIS A 79 -14.70 0.41 -21.00
CA HIS A 79 -14.77 1.09 -22.28
C HIS A 79 -13.95 2.40 -22.31
N TYR A 80 -13.22 2.70 -21.24
CA TYR A 80 -12.41 3.91 -21.19
C TYR A 80 -11.22 3.83 -22.15
N GLY A 81 -11.20 4.71 -23.15
CA GLY A 81 -10.17 4.77 -24.18
C GLY A 81 -8.89 5.51 -23.78
N GLY A 82 -8.81 6.00 -22.53
CA GLY A 82 -7.70 6.83 -22.04
C GLY A 82 -7.87 8.32 -22.39
N GLU A 83 -7.10 9.17 -21.71
CA GLU A 83 -7.18 10.65 -21.90
C GLU A 83 -6.67 11.13 -23.26
N LEU A 84 -5.78 10.39 -23.88
CA LEU A 84 -5.15 10.77 -25.14
C LEU A 84 -6.04 10.60 -26.39
N ALA A 85 -7.33 10.31 -26.20
CA ALA A 85 -8.34 10.14 -27.27
C ALA A 85 -7.90 9.20 -28.43
N ARG A 86 -6.92 8.34 -28.20
CA ARG A 86 -6.37 7.40 -29.20
C ARG A 86 -7.10 6.07 -29.23
N GLY A 87 -8.18 5.96 -28.49
CA GLY A 87 -9.00 4.76 -28.41
C GLY A 87 -8.27 3.56 -27.77
N ALA A 88 -8.86 2.38 -27.90
CA ALA A 88 -8.31 1.12 -27.34
C ALA A 88 -7.13 0.56 -28.16
N THR A 89 -6.27 1.41 -28.73
CA THR A 89 -5.08 0.96 -29.46
C THR A 89 -3.94 0.64 -28.51
N PHE A 90 -3.28 -0.49 -28.72
CA PHE A 90 -2.11 -0.87 -27.93
C PHE A 90 -0.99 0.18 -28.08
N GLN A 91 -0.49 0.67 -26.96
CA GLN A 91 0.58 1.65 -26.90
C GLN A 91 1.75 1.06 -26.10
N LEU A 92 2.84 0.72 -26.79
CA LEU A 92 4.01 0.09 -26.18
C LEU A 92 4.61 0.89 -25.01
N PRO A 93 4.71 2.23 -25.04
CA PRO A 93 5.23 2.98 -23.88
C PRO A 93 4.34 2.86 -22.64
N LEU A 94 3.02 2.93 -22.79
CA LEU A 94 2.08 2.79 -21.65
C LEU A 94 2.05 1.37 -21.12
N PHE A 95 2.10 0.37 -22.01
CA PHE A 95 2.24 -1.03 -21.63
C PHE A 95 3.55 -1.26 -20.87
N GLY A 96 4.67 -0.70 -21.37
CA GLY A 96 5.98 -0.78 -20.71
C GLY A 96 5.97 -0.15 -19.32
N ALA A 97 5.34 1.00 -19.15
CA ALA A 97 5.19 1.65 -17.84
C ALA A 97 4.38 0.77 -16.86
N ALA A 98 3.24 0.24 -17.29
CA ALA A 98 2.42 -0.67 -16.47
C ALA A 98 3.18 -1.97 -16.13
N LEU A 99 3.89 -2.54 -17.10
CA LEU A 99 4.72 -3.73 -16.90
C LEU A 99 5.85 -3.48 -15.89
N THR A 100 6.48 -2.32 -15.94
CA THR A 100 7.53 -1.92 -14.99
C THR A 100 7.01 -1.91 -13.55
N VAL A 101 5.81 -1.35 -13.32
CA VAL A 101 5.17 -1.39 -11.99
C VAL A 101 4.88 -2.83 -11.57
N GLY A 102 4.34 -3.66 -12.47
CA GLY A 102 4.07 -5.07 -12.19
C GLY A 102 5.33 -5.85 -11.82
N ILE A 103 6.43 -5.65 -12.55
CA ILE A 103 7.73 -6.29 -12.27
C ILE A 103 8.30 -5.82 -10.92
N ALA A 104 8.20 -4.52 -10.61
CA ALA A 104 8.64 -3.98 -9.33
C ALA A 104 7.89 -4.61 -8.16
N LEU A 105 6.58 -4.85 -8.30
CA LEU A 105 5.76 -5.50 -7.28
C LEU A 105 6.04 -7.01 -7.14
N ILE A 106 6.39 -7.71 -8.23
CA ILE A 106 6.76 -9.14 -8.17
C ILE A 106 7.96 -9.37 -7.26
N THR A 107 8.90 -8.44 -7.19
CA THR A 107 10.08 -8.57 -6.31
C THR A 107 9.71 -8.66 -4.84
N GLN A 108 8.56 -8.13 -4.42
CA GLN A 108 8.03 -8.27 -3.05
C GLN A 108 7.71 -9.72 -2.68
N MET A 109 7.59 -10.63 -3.64
CA MET A 109 7.46 -12.07 -3.33
C MET A 109 8.69 -12.62 -2.60
N GLY A 110 9.88 -12.05 -2.82
CA GLY A 110 11.07 -12.38 -2.04
C GLY A 110 10.93 -12.02 -0.56
N GLU A 111 10.25 -10.92 -0.26
CA GLU A 111 9.98 -10.50 1.12
C GLU A 111 9.01 -11.43 1.85
N GLN A 112 8.12 -12.12 1.11
CA GLN A 112 7.21 -13.09 1.74
C GLN A 112 7.97 -14.23 2.43
N ALA A 113 9.15 -14.60 1.96
CA ALA A 113 9.98 -15.59 2.61
C ALA A 113 10.41 -15.15 4.03
N ASP A 114 10.60 -13.85 4.26
CA ASP A 114 10.96 -13.29 5.57
C ASP A 114 9.84 -13.45 6.62
N TYR A 115 8.61 -13.58 6.19
CA TYR A 115 7.44 -13.78 7.05
C TYR A 115 7.06 -15.26 7.13
N LEU A 116 7.05 -15.96 6.00
CA LEU A 116 6.68 -17.38 5.93
C LEU A 116 7.62 -18.28 6.72
N ARG A 117 8.88 -17.89 6.94
CA ARG A 117 9.83 -18.62 7.80
C ARG A 117 9.37 -18.74 9.27
N PHE A 118 8.45 -17.88 9.72
CA PHE A 118 7.87 -17.95 11.07
C PHE A 118 6.66 -18.88 11.16
N MET A 119 6.28 -19.54 10.08
CA MET A 119 5.20 -20.52 10.12
C MET A 119 5.57 -21.70 11.02
N PRO A 120 4.58 -22.27 11.73
CA PRO A 120 4.80 -23.45 12.54
C PRO A 120 5.27 -24.63 11.69
N ALA A 121 5.97 -25.58 12.30
CA ALA A 121 6.40 -26.80 11.61
C ALA A 121 5.21 -27.56 11.01
N ARG A 122 5.38 -28.07 9.80
CA ARG A 122 4.36 -28.86 9.13
C ARG A 122 4.25 -30.24 9.77
N THR A 123 3.05 -30.59 10.22
CA THR A 123 2.71 -31.93 10.73
C THR A 123 1.74 -32.63 9.79
N ALA A 124 1.51 -33.93 9.98
CA ALA A 124 0.52 -34.67 9.18
C ALA A 124 -0.89 -34.09 9.32
N THR A 125 -1.27 -33.65 10.53
CA THR A 125 -2.59 -33.07 10.85
C THR A 125 -2.77 -31.65 10.36
N THR A 126 -1.69 -30.87 10.25
CA THR A 126 -1.73 -29.45 9.83
C THR A 126 -1.37 -29.25 8.36
N ARG A 127 -1.01 -30.32 7.64
CA ARG A 127 -0.47 -30.22 6.27
C ARG A 127 -1.32 -29.38 5.32
N GLY A 128 -2.62 -29.55 5.31
CA GLY A 128 -3.51 -28.81 4.42
C GLY A 128 -3.55 -27.31 4.75
N ARG A 129 -3.73 -26.98 6.04
CA ARG A 129 -3.71 -25.58 6.51
C ARG A 129 -2.35 -24.91 6.30
N TRP A 130 -1.28 -25.68 6.47
CA TRP A 130 0.08 -25.20 6.26
C TRP A 130 0.30 -24.80 4.79
N TRP A 131 -0.06 -25.68 3.86
CA TRP A 131 0.04 -25.36 2.42
C TRP A 131 -0.88 -24.22 2.00
N LEU A 132 -2.09 -24.14 2.56
CA LEU A 132 -2.99 -23.00 2.32
C LEU A 132 -2.31 -21.69 2.77
N GLY A 133 -1.70 -21.68 3.96
CA GLY A 133 -0.96 -20.51 4.44
C GLY A 133 0.20 -20.11 3.52
N VAL A 134 0.98 -21.07 3.03
CA VAL A 134 2.08 -20.82 2.08
C VAL A 134 1.54 -20.29 0.75
N LEU A 135 0.49 -20.91 0.21
CA LEU A 135 -0.06 -20.52 -1.09
C LEU A 135 -0.71 -19.13 -1.04
N VAL A 136 -1.48 -18.84 0.00
CA VAL A 136 -2.17 -17.54 0.16
C VAL A 136 -1.18 -16.45 0.55
N GLY A 137 -0.27 -16.70 1.48
CA GLY A 137 0.71 -15.72 1.95
C GLY A 137 1.93 -15.57 1.04
N GLY A 138 2.16 -16.50 0.09
CA GLY A 138 3.20 -16.43 -0.92
C GLY A 138 2.62 -16.12 -2.30
N PRO A 139 2.54 -17.10 -3.23
CA PRO A 139 2.11 -16.86 -4.62
C PRO A 139 0.71 -16.25 -4.75
N GLY A 140 -0.20 -16.53 -3.82
CA GLY A 140 -1.55 -15.98 -3.80
C GLY A 140 -1.60 -14.45 -3.70
N TRP A 141 -0.53 -13.84 -3.22
CA TRP A 141 -0.36 -12.39 -3.22
C TRP A 141 -0.52 -11.76 -4.61
N VAL A 142 -0.06 -12.44 -5.67
CA VAL A 142 -0.18 -11.95 -7.06
C VAL A 142 -1.65 -11.76 -7.45
N VAL A 143 -2.53 -12.71 -7.09
CA VAL A 143 -3.96 -12.63 -7.40
C VAL A 143 -4.60 -11.43 -6.71
N LEU A 144 -4.31 -11.23 -5.41
CA LEU A 144 -4.80 -10.07 -4.66
C LEU A 144 -4.23 -8.77 -5.22
N GLY A 145 -2.96 -8.77 -5.64
CA GLY A 145 -2.32 -7.64 -6.29
C GLY A 145 -3.04 -7.22 -7.57
N VAL A 146 -3.34 -8.17 -8.45
CA VAL A 146 -4.10 -7.92 -9.69
C VAL A 146 -5.48 -7.34 -9.39
N LEU A 147 -6.22 -7.90 -8.42
CA LEU A 147 -7.53 -7.39 -8.04
C LEU A 147 -7.45 -5.95 -7.49
N LYS A 148 -6.41 -5.64 -6.70
CA LYS A 148 -6.17 -4.28 -6.20
C LYS A 148 -5.83 -3.31 -7.33
N MET A 149 -5.04 -3.72 -8.31
CA MET A 149 -4.71 -2.90 -9.49
C MET A 149 -5.96 -2.59 -10.32
N LEU A 150 -6.83 -3.58 -10.54
CA LEU A 150 -8.12 -3.37 -11.22
C LEU A 150 -9.03 -2.43 -10.42
N GLY A 151 -9.07 -2.60 -9.10
CA GLY A 151 -9.79 -1.67 -8.21
C GLY A 151 -9.22 -0.25 -8.29
N GLY A 152 -7.90 -0.10 -8.29
CA GLY A 152 -7.23 1.20 -8.48
C GLY A 152 -7.58 1.86 -9.82
N ALA A 153 -7.64 1.09 -10.91
CA ALA A 153 -8.05 1.59 -12.21
C ALA A 153 -9.51 2.09 -12.20
N LEU A 154 -10.42 1.38 -11.53
CA LEU A 154 -11.80 1.83 -11.33
C LEU A 154 -11.85 3.15 -10.55
N LEU A 155 -11.10 3.25 -9.45
CA LEU A 155 -11.09 4.46 -8.63
C LEU A 155 -10.47 5.67 -9.35
N ALA A 156 -9.39 5.46 -10.12
CA ALA A 156 -8.79 6.52 -10.94
C ALA A 156 -9.77 7.03 -12.01
N TRP A 157 -10.43 6.10 -12.71
CA TRP A 157 -11.47 6.46 -13.67
C TRP A 157 -12.62 7.22 -12.98
N LEU A 158 -13.05 6.77 -11.81
CA LEU A 158 -14.09 7.44 -11.04
C LEU A 158 -13.67 8.87 -10.66
N ALA A 159 -12.43 9.06 -10.20
CA ALA A 159 -11.89 10.38 -9.87
C ALA A 159 -11.89 11.31 -11.09
N LEU A 160 -11.47 10.83 -12.26
CA LEU A 160 -11.52 11.59 -13.51
C LEU A 160 -12.95 12.00 -13.89
N THR A 161 -13.93 11.11 -13.74
CA THR A 161 -15.34 11.41 -14.04
C THR A 161 -15.95 12.42 -13.07
N HIS A 162 -15.38 12.54 -11.87
CA HIS A 162 -15.75 13.54 -10.86
C HIS A 162 -14.89 14.82 -10.94
N MET A 163 -14.32 15.10 -12.12
CA MET A 163 -13.55 16.32 -12.41
C MET A 163 -12.28 16.51 -11.57
N VAL A 164 -11.75 15.45 -10.97
CA VAL A 164 -10.43 15.49 -10.36
C VAL A 164 -9.39 15.62 -11.49
N PRO A 165 -8.46 16.59 -11.41
CA PRO A 165 -7.41 16.73 -12.43
C PRO A 165 -6.60 15.43 -12.60
N ALA A 166 -6.18 15.14 -13.82
CA ALA A 166 -5.52 13.88 -14.17
C ALA A 166 -4.28 13.59 -13.33
N GLU A 167 -3.49 14.64 -13.03
CA GLU A 167 -2.31 14.54 -12.18
C GLU A 167 -2.64 14.11 -10.75
N ARG A 168 -3.85 14.43 -10.27
CA ARG A 168 -4.34 14.10 -8.94
C ARG A 168 -5.24 12.86 -8.91
N ALA A 169 -5.81 12.47 -10.03
CA ALA A 169 -6.67 11.29 -10.14
C ALA A 169 -5.92 9.97 -9.92
N VAL A 170 -4.58 10.00 -9.94
CA VAL A 170 -3.70 8.87 -9.60
C VAL A 170 -3.27 8.85 -8.14
N ASP A 171 -3.58 9.90 -7.37
CA ASP A 171 -3.34 9.94 -5.93
C ASP A 171 -4.36 9.07 -5.18
N PRO A 172 -3.94 8.06 -4.42
CA PRO A 172 -4.84 7.20 -3.65
C PRO A 172 -5.78 7.97 -2.70
N ASN A 173 -5.35 9.11 -2.16
CA ASN A 173 -6.20 9.95 -1.30
C ASN A 173 -7.38 10.50 -2.07
N GLN A 174 -7.16 11.03 -3.28
CA GLN A 174 -8.23 11.55 -4.13
C GLN A 174 -9.16 10.43 -4.63
N MET A 175 -8.57 9.30 -5.03
CA MET A 175 -9.33 8.12 -5.45
C MET A 175 -10.31 7.64 -4.38
N TYR A 176 -9.82 7.46 -3.14
CA TYR A 176 -10.66 7.00 -2.04
C TYR A 176 -11.60 8.07 -1.53
N LEU A 177 -11.22 9.36 -1.59
CA LEU A 177 -12.12 10.46 -1.23
C LEU A 177 -13.38 10.44 -2.09
N VAL A 178 -13.23 10.39 -3.41
CA VAL A 178 -14.37 10.29 -4.34
C VAL A 178 -15.21 9.04 -4.06
N ALA A 179 -14.58 7.89 -3.81
CA ALA A 179 -15.31 6.67 -3.50
C ALA A 179 -16.07 6.75 -2.16
N TYR A 180 -15.49 7.40 -1.15
CA TYR A 180 -16.17 7.61 0.14
C TYR A 180 -17.29 8.65 0.10
N GLU A 181 -17.30 9.57 -0.87
CA GLU A 181 -18.46 10.45 -1.13
C GLU A 181 -19.70 9.66 -1.55
N TYR A 182 -19.54 8.49 -2.14
CA TYR A 182 -20.65 7.56 -2.36
C TYR A 182 -21.18 6.94 -1.06
N VAL A 183 -20.35 6.82 -0.04
CA VAL A 183 -20.73 6.23 1.26
C VAL A 183 -21.36 7.28 2.17
N PHE A 184 -20.73 8.45 2.26
CA PHE A 184 -21.10 9.50 3.21
C PHE A 184 -21.69 10.72 2.50
N PRO A 185 -22.85 11.24 2.96
CA PRO A 185 -23.46 12.42 2.38
C PRO A 185 -22.71 13.72 2.72
N HIS A 186 -21.93 13.73 3.80
CA HIS A 186 -21.14 14.87 4.24
C HIS A 186 -19.67 14.72 3.84
N TYR A 187 -19.14 15.70 3.12
CA TYR A 187 -17.75 15.74 2.67
C TYR A 187 -16.74 15.52 3.80
N GLY A 188 -16.93 16.17 4.96
CA GLY A 188 -16.04 15.99 6.11
C GLY A 188 -15.94 14.55 6.62
N TRP A 189 -17.03 13.77 6.55
CA TRP A 189 -17.00 12.34 6.88
C TRP A 189 -16.28 11.51 5.82
N ALA A 190 -16.41 11.87 4.55
CA ALA A 190 -15.66 11.24 3.46
C ALA A 190 -14.16 11.49 3.62
N VAL A 191 -13.75 12.73 3.93
CA VAL A 191 -12.35 13.09 4.22
C VAL A 191 -11.82 12.30 5.41
N ALA A 192 -12.56 12.28 6.55
CA ALA A 192 -12.13 11.56 7.74
C ALA A 192 -11.98 10.05 7.50
N ALA A 193 -12.92 9.45 6.77
CA ALA A 193 -12.86 8.04 6.40
C ALA A 193 -11.68 7.75 5.46
N THR A 194 -11.45 8.59 4.47
CA THR A 194 -10.30 8.48 3.55
C THR A 194 -8.99 8.52 4.34
N ALA A 195 -8.80 9.53 5.17
CA ALA A 195 -7.57 9.67 5.95
C ALA A 195 -7.36 8.48 6.90
N LEU A 196 -8.40 8.07 7.62
CA LEU A 196 -8.32 6.90 8.51
C LEU A 196 -7.95 5.63 7.73
N PHE A 197 -8.59 5.38 6.58
CA PHE A 197 -8.31 4.22 5.76
C PHE A 197 -6.88 4.26 5.23
N VAL A 198 -6.44 5.38 4.68
CA VAL A 198 -5.10 5.53 4.12
C VAL A 198 -4.05 5.37 5.22
N VAL A 199 -4.20 6.05 6.36
CA VAL A 199 -3.26 5.93 7.48
C VAL A 199 -3.17 4.48 7.97
N VAL A 200 -4.29 3.80 8.19
CA VAL A 200 -4.29 2.40 8.61
C VAL A 200 -3.65 1.51 7.54
N SER A 201 -4.00 1.68 6.27
CA SER A 201 -3.47 0.91 5.15
C SER A 201 -1.96 1.10 5.00
N GLN A 202 -1.50 2.33 5.00
CA GLN A 202 -0.08 2.66 4.80
C GLN A 202 0.78 2.30 6.03
N MET A 203 0.24 2.42 7.23
CA MET A 203 0.91 1.94 8.44
C MET A 203 1.15 0.42 8.37
N LYS A 204 0.15 -0.35 7.92
CA LYS A 204 0.26 -1.81 7.79
C LYS A 204 1.37 -2.23 6.83
N ILE A 205 1.51 -1.54 5.70
CA ILE A 205 2.54 -1.87 4.70
C ILE A 205 3.92 -1.32 5.13
N ASN A 206 3.97 -0.14 5.74
CA ASN A 206 5.24 0.48 6.11
C ASN A 206 5.97 -0.22 7.25
N VAL A 207 5.28 -0.82 8.20
CA VAL A 207 5.95 -1.65 9.23
C VAL A 207 6.63 -2.87 8.61
N THR A 208 6.07 -3.44 7.54
CA THR A 208 6.68 -4.56 6.82
C THR A 208 7.83 -4.10 5.93
N ASN A 209 7.67 -2.99 5.22
CA ASN A 209 8.72 -2.39 4.40
C ASN A 209 9.96 -1.99 5.24
N ALA A 210 9.74 -1.36 6.40
CA ALA A 210 10.83 -0.99 7.29
C ALA A 210 11.52 -2.22 7.89
N TYR A 211 10.77 -3.27 8.22
CA TYR A 211 11.32 -4.53 8.72
C TYR A 211 12.17 -5.23 7.66
N ALA A 212 11.62 -5.45 6.46
CA ALA A 212 12.32 -6.09 5.35
C ALA A 212 13.55 -5.28 4.92
N GLY A 213 13.42 -3.95 4.81
CA GLY A 213 14.53 -3.06 4.51
C GLY A 213 15.65 -3.14 5.54
N SER A 214 15.31 -3.19 6.83
CA SER A 214 16.30 -3.34 7.91
C SER A 214 17.06 -4.66 7.85
N LEU A 215 16.39 -5.74 7.45
CA LEU A 215 17.03 -7.04 7.24
C LEU A 215 17.96 -7.02 6.03
N ALA A 216 17.52 -6.41 4.93
CA ALA A 216 18.34 -6.28 3.72
C ALA A 216 19.63 -5.52 4.01
N TRP A 217 19.56 -4.36 4.67
CA TRP A 217 20.72 -3.58 5.09
C TRP A 217 21.63 -4.37 6.04
N SER A 218 21.06 -5.02 7.05
CA SER A 218 21.81 -5.86 7.98
C SER A 218 22.57 -6.97 7.26
N ASN A 219 21.92 -7.67 6.33
CA ASN A 219 22.55 -8.74 5.55
C ASN A 219 23.65 -8.21 4.63
N PHE A 220 23.44 -7.08 3.97
CA PHE A 220 24.41 -6.48 3.08
C PHE A 220 25.67 -6.06 3.85
N PHE A 221 25.53 -5.23 4.88
CA PHE A 221 26.69 -4.71 5.62
C PHE A 221 27.39 -5.77 6.46
N SER A 222 26.69 -6.77 7.00
CA SER A 222 27.34 -7.85 7.74
C SER A 222 28.28 -8.68 6.85
N ARG A 223 27.92 -8.85 5.57
CA ARG A 223 28.79 -9.53 4.59
C ARG A 223 29.99 -8.68 4.17
N LEU A 224 29.78 -7.36 4.10
CA LEU A 224 30.82 -6.43 3.63
C LEU A 224 31.82 -6.09 4.74
N THR A 225 31.33 -5.84 5.97
CA THR A 225 32.14 -5.30 7.07
C THR A 225 32.43 -6.31 8.17
N HIS A 226 31.85 -7.52 8.10
CA HIS A 226 31.87 -8.53 9.17
C HIS A 226 31.39 -8.01 10.53
N SER A 227 30.66 -6.89 10.53
CA SER A 227 30.07 -6.27 11.72
C SER A 227 28.56 -6.53 11.75
N HIS A 228 28.00 -6.74 12.93
CA HIS A 228 26.57 -7.03 13.13
C HIS A 228 25.95 -5.99 14.07
N PRO A 229 25.77 -4.74 13.62
CA PRO A 229 25.00 -3.76 14.40
C PRO A 229 23.58 -4.29 14.64
N GLY A 230 23.02 -3.94 15.78
CA GLY A 230 21.66 -4.36 16.11
C GLY A 230 20.63 -3.89 15.10
N ARG A 231 19.52 -4.62 14.97
CA ARG A 231 18.45 -4.33 14.00
C ARG A 231 17.92 -2.89 14.09
N VAL A 232 17.87 -2.30 15.29
CA VAL A 232 17.40 -0.92 15.52
C VAL A 232 18.19 0.09 14.68
N VAL A 233 19.52 -0.10 14.57
CA VAL A 233 20.40 0.77 13.76
C VAL A 233 19.93 0.76 12.30
N TRP A 234 19.63 -0.41 11.77
CA TRP A 234 19.20 -0.55 10.38
C TRP A 234 17.79 -0.06 10.12
N VAL A 235 16.89 -0.16 11.11
CA VAL A 235 15.55 0.44 11.03
C VAL A 235 15.68 1.96 10.94
N VAL A 236 16.44 2.58 11.85
CA VAL A 236 16.66 4.03 11.84
C VAL A 236 17.36 4.48 10.55
N PHE A 237 18.38 3.76 10.10
CA PHE A 237 19.09 4.05 8.85
C PHE A 237 18.14 4.03 7.63
N ASN A 238 17.33 2.96 7.51
CA ASN A 238 16.35 2.82 6.43
C ASN A 238 15.30 3.94 6.46
N THR A 239 14.83 4.31 7.65
CA THR A 239 13.84 5.37 7.85
C THR A 239 14.40 6.75 7.52
N LEU A 240 15.66 7.02 7.88
CA LEU A 240 16.35 8.27 7.52
C LEU A 240 16.51 8.43 6.01
N ILE A 241 16.93 7.36 5.31
CA ILE A 241 17.03 7.39 3.84
C ILE A 241 15.65 7.67 3.24
N ALA A 242 14.62 7.02 3.74
CA ALA A 242 13.25 7.22 3.25
C ALA A 242 12.78 8.66 3.48
N PHE A 243 13.05 9.23 4.66
CA PHE A 243 12.73 10.62 4.96
C PHE A 243 13.44 11.59 4.01
N MET A 244 14.73 11.39 3.79
CA MET A 244 15.48 12.20 2.81
C MET A 244 14.89 12.13 1.40
N LEU A 245 14.46 10.92 0.97
CA LEU A 245 13.84 10.74 -0.34
C LEU A 245 12.48 11.44 -0.44
N MET A 246 11.70 11.49 0.63
CA MET A 246 10.43 12.22 0.66
C MET A 246 10.61 13.73 0.58
N GLU A 247 11.65 14.27 1.24
CA GLU A 247 11.96 15.71 1.20
C GLU A 247 12.56 16.19 -0.13
N MET A 248 12.98 15.25 -0.98
CA MET A 248 13.55 15.57 -2.31
C MET A 248 12.48 15.59 -3.42
N ASN A 249 11.23 15.34 -3.09
CA ASN A 249 10.13 15.20 -4.05
C ASN A 249 9.40 16.53 -4.33
#